data_50e09f4f3d11046ae74363f5971e1c65
#
_entry.id   50e09f4f3d11046ae74363f5971e1c65
#
_cell.length_a   1.000
_cell.length_b   1.000
_cell.length_c   1.000
_cell.angle_alpha   90.00
_cell.angle_beta   90.00
_cell.angle_gamma   90.00
#
_symmetry.space_group_name_H-M   'P 1'
#
loop_
_entity.id
_entity.type
_entity.pdbx_description
1 polymer ?
#
loop_
_entity_poly.entity_id
_entity_poly.type
_entity_poly.pdbx_seq_one_letter_code
_entity_poly.pdbx_strand_id
1 'polypeptide(L)'
;MFFATLSCSKDNDEPEIPVEIPEEVPEVEDPQLKSLTFLSYDNPMQLTTDVKGEIIGDSIVEFWIPNITSDKLLIPKAEYVGESIKIDDVPSTIGSTKHDFKKPVILTIANGDKTKDYTIYVHSFTGLPVMWIETEGRKDITSKEVYQRASFKLVEDVRTRAAGDIIEDSVSIKGRGNSTWGMAKKPYALKFDKKVSLLGEPKDKSWVLLNNYADKTMLRIKTAFFLGEISNLEYTARSHFVELILNGRYNGTYQLCEKLKIGKDRVNVGDDGYLFEIDARVTGESDSRYFTVNHLANSVDIKDPDVEYGDEKYNFAKELVTVADSVLYSANFLDPNEGWQKYFDIDSFADWYLINEITHNTDSRMSLSCYMNYKKGGKLKMGPLWDFDIAFGNTDYAQRGPEGFWVIYANWIYRMFADPAFVAKVKERFNYFYSKRDDIMREINANANYLKYAVQENENRWHTFYTYTWPNYDIWGSYNNEVQSMKEWLNARFEWLKGEFDKM
;
A
#
# COMPACT_ATOMS: atom_id res chain seq x y z
N MET A 1 -11.86 -6.81 108.83
CA MET A 1 -10.87 -5.80 109.15
C MET A 1 -10.75 -4.84 107.99
N PHE A 2 -11.31 -3.70 108.09
CA PHE A 2 -10.78 -2.37 107.83
C PHE A 2 -10.01 -2.23 106.52
N PHE A 3 -10.21 -1.26 105.68
CA PHE A 3 -10.62 0.16 105.77
C PHE A 3 -11.19 0.64 104.41
N ALA A 4 -12.21 1.55 104.55
CA ALA A 4 -12.64 2.40 103.42
C ALA A 4 -11.71 3.59 103.25
N THR A 5 -11.53 4.11 102.06
CA THR A 5 -11.21 5.52 101.79
C THR A 5 -12.02 6.04 100.63
N LEU A 6 -12.87 6.98 100.86
CA LEU A 6 -13.49 7.91 99.93
C LEU A 6 -12.41 8.84 99.35
N SER A 7 -12.49 9.11 98.05
CA SER A 7 -11.93 10.34 97.50
C SER A 7 -12.89 10.87 96.44
N CYS A 8 -13.41 12.08 96.65
CA CYS A 8 -14.11 12.92 95.74
C CYS A 8 -13.16 13.39 94.61
N SER A 9 -13.56 13.36 93.35
CA SER A 9 -13.03 14.25 92.38
C SER A 9 -14.14 14.78 91.48
N LYS A 10 -14.03 16.05 91.22
CA LYS A 10 -14.92 16.97 90.55
C LYS A 10 -15.33 16.59 89.16
N ASP A 11 -16.62 16.70 88.86
CA ASP A 11 -17.16 16.82 87.50
C ASP A 11 -16.69 18.14 86.89
N ASN A 12 -15.98 18.02 85.74
CA ASN A 12 -15.82 19.11 84.80
C ASN A 12 -16.60 18.70 83.53
N ASP A 13 -17.84 19.15 83.45
CA ASP A 13 -18.61 19.19 82.21
C ASP A 13 -18.04 20.29 81.29
N GLU A 14 -17.12 19.97 80.41
CA GLU A 14 -16.87 20.77 79.19
C GLU A 14 -17.90 20.36 78.13
N PRO A 15 -18.58 21.33 77.44
CA PRO A 15 -19.51 20.99 76.38
C PRO A 15 -18.75 20.41 75.21
N GLU A 16 -19.10 19.17 74.78
CA GLU A 16 -18.65 18.60 73.53
C GLU A 16 -19.11 19.48 72.38
N ILE A 17 -18.12 20.07 71.64
CA ILE A 17 -18.35 20.76 70.41
C ILE A 17 -18.71 19.65 69.38
N PRO A 18 -19.85 19.73 68.65
CA PRO A 18 -20.15 18.75 67.57
C PRO A 18 -19.08 18.84 66.57
N VAL A 19 -18.36 17.75 66.36
CA VAL A 19 -17.48 17.58 65.19
C VAL A 19 -18.40 17.49 63.97
N GLU A 20 -18.48 18.57 63.18
CA GLU A 20 -19.07 18.52 61.87
C GLU A 20 -18.25 17.49 61.03
N ILE A 21 -18.85 16.34 60.78
CA ILE A 21 -18.36 15.36 59.77
C ILE A 21 -18.46 16.09 58.47
N PRO A 22 -17.35 16.30 57.73
CA PRO A 22 -17.44 16.88 56.38
C PRO A 22 -18.39 16.01 55.54
N GLU A 23 -19.44 16.61 54.98
CA GLU A 23 -20.23 15.95 53.94
C GLU A 23 -19.26 15.42 52.90
N GLU A 24 -19.22 14.11 52.68
CA GLU A 24 -18.49 13.50 51.54
C GLU A 24 -19.05 14.15 50.28
N VAL A 25 -18.27 15.05 49.67
CA VAL A 25 -18.58 15.59 48.36
C VAL A 25 -18.59 14.37 47.41
N PRO A 26 -19.74 14.06 46.77
CA PRO A 26 -19.82 12.91 45.89
C PRO A 26 -18.74 13.03 44.83
N GLU A 27 -17.94 11.98 44.70
CA GLU A 27 -16.86 11.93 43.71
C GLU A 27 -17.45 12.08 42.30
N VAL A 28 -17.05 13.16 41.59
CA VAL A 28 -17.54 13.44 40.25
C VAL A 28 -17.00 12.35 39.30
N GLU A 29 -17.89 11.57 38.69
CA GLU A 29 -17.51 10.53 37.72
C GLU A 29 -16.69 11.14 36.58
N ASP A 30 -15.75 10.37 36.05
CA ASP A 30 -14.96 10.81 34.87
C ASP A 30 -15.86 10.91 33.63
N PRO A 31 -15.76 12.00 32.85
CA PRO A 31 -16.54 12.15 31.63
C PRO A 31 -16.19 11.06 30.63
N GLN A 32 -17.23 10.42 30.04
CA GLN A 32 -17.06 9.30 29.14
C GLN A 32 -18.11 9.27 28.02
N LEU A 33 -17.70 9.07 26.79
CA LEU A 33 -18.59 8.75 25.68
C LEU A 33 -18.90 7.24 25.68
N LYS A 34 -20.18 6.87 25.78
CA LYS A 34 -20.66 5.49 25.73
C LYS A 34 -21.01 5.07 24.30
N SER A 35 -21.66 5.94 23.55
CA SER A 35 -21.96 5.75 22.15
C SER A 35 -22.16 7.08 21.42
N LEU A 36 -21.85 7.09 20.12
CA LEU A 36 -22.18 8.18 19.21
C LEU A 36 -22.81 7.56 17.95
N THR A 37 -23.94 8.10 17.51
CA THR A 37 -24.74 7.55 16.40
C THR A 37 -25.29 8.69 15.54
N PHE A 38 -25.26 8.55 14.24
CA PHE A 38 -26.05 9.37 13.32
C PHE A 38 -27.31 8.59 12.95
N LEU A 39 -28.47 9.11 13.34
CA LEU A 39 -29.75 8.52 13.00
C LEU A 39 -30.15 8.95 11.58
N SER A 40 -30.63 8.03 10.76
CA SER A 40 -31.12 8.31 9.41
C SER A 40 -32.34 9.23 9.41
N TYR A 41 -33.18 9.13 10.41
CA TYR A 41 -34.34 10.01 10.60
C TYR A 41 -33.93 11.49 10.78
N ASP A 42 -32.83 11.75 11.52
CA ASP A 42 -32.32 13.11 11.75
C ASP A 42 -31.44 13.60 10.58
N ASN A 43 -30.95 12.69 9.75
CA ASN A 43 -29.99 12.95 8.65
C ASN A 43 -30.47 12.34 7.31
N PRO A 44 -31.73 12.60 6.86
CA PRO A 44 -32.32 11.86 5.72
C PRO A 44 -31.66 12.15 4.38
N MET A 45 -30.93 13.25 4.25
CA MET A 45 -30.22 13.59 3.00
C MET A 45 -28.87 12.87 2.87
N GLN A 46 -28.26 12.48 3.98
CA GLN A 46 -26.92 11.88 4.04
C GLN A 46 -26.97 10.37 4.29
N LEU A 47 -28.03 9.87 4.94
CA LEU A 47 -28.11 8.50 5.43
C LEU A 47 -29.37 7.80 4.98
N THR A 48 -29.25 6.52 4.63
CA THR A 48 -30.39 5.60 4.36
C THR A 48 -30.69 4.71 5.57
N THR A 49 -29.75 4.53 6.47
CA THR A 49 -29.85 3.74 7.72
C THR A 49 -29.06 4.44 8.81
N ASP A 50 -29.38 4.10 10.05
CA ASP A 50 -28.60 4.59 11.19
C ASP A 50 -27.15 4.10 11.13
N VAL A 51 -26.21 4.97 11.49
CA VAL A 51 -24.77 4.66 11.51
C VAL A 51 -24.22 4.93 12.90
N LYS A 52 -23.74 3.86 13.54
CA LYS A 52 -23.08 3.94 14.85
C LYS A 52 -21.57 4.10 14.66
N GLY A 53 -20.97 5.05 15.40
CA GLY A 53 -19.52 5.25 15.45
C GLY A 53 -18.82 4.13 16.20
N GLU A 54 -17.64 3.77 15.74
CA GLU A 54 -16.73 2.84 16.42
C GLU A 54 -15.78 3.65 17.31
N ILE A 55 -15.83 3.44 18.64
CA ILE A 55 -14.91 4.05 19.59
C ILE A 55 -13.62 3.23 19.62
N ILE A 56 -12.50 3.89 19.30
CA ILE A 56 -11.18 3.25 19.17
C ILE A 56 -10.26 3.81 20.24
N GLY A 57 -9.78 2.93 21.11
CA GLY A 57 -9.04 3.36 22.30
C GLY A 57 -9.88 4.28 23.18
N ASP A 58 -9.29 5.35 23.70
CA ASP A 58 -9.93 6.23 24.67
C ASP A 58 -10.44 7.55 24.08
N SER A 59 -10.12 7.88 22.81
CA SER A 59 -10.30 9.25 22.32
C SER A 59 -10.60 9.40 20.84
N ILE A 60 -10.85 8.30 20.11
CA ILE A 60 -11.14 8.35 18.66
C ILE A 60 -12.50 7.72 18.41
N VAL A 61 -13.29 8.35 17.53
CA VAL A 61 -14.54 7.78 17.02
C VAL A 61 -14.53 7.83 15.50
N GLU A 62 -14.71 6.68 14.86
CA GLU A 62 -14.74 6.58 13.42
C GLU A 62 -16.14 6.21 12.90
N PHE A 63 -16.58 6.89 11.85
CA PHE A 63 -17.82 6.63 11.14
C PHE A 63 -17.56 6.36 9.67
N TRP A 64 -18.40 5.49 9.09
CA TRP A 64 -18.48 5.27 7.65
C TRP A 64 -19.91 5.50 7.18
N ILE A 65 -20.11 6.53 6.35
CA ILE A 65 -21.41 6.89 5.81
C ILE A 65 -21.45 6.64 4.29
N PRO A 66 -22.63 6.42 3.70
CA PRO A 66 -22.78 6.35 2.24
C PRO A 66 -22.34 7.66 1.59
N ASN A 67 -21.72 7.56 0.40
CA ASN A 67 -21.40 8.73 -0.41
C ASN A 67 -22.62 9.14 -1.26
N ILE A 68 -23.70 9.58 -0.61
CA ILE A 68 -24.94 10.05 -1.27
C ILE A 68 -24.78 11.51 -1.68
N THR A 69 -24.19 12.32 -0.79
CA THR A 69 -23.94 13.74 -1.03
C THR A 69 -22.51 14.08 -0.59
N SER A 70 -21.94 15.18 -1.11
CA SER A 70 -20.66 15.72 -0.62
C SER A 70 -20.83 16.47 0.71
N ASP A 71 -22.04 16.58 1.22
CA ASP A 71 -22.37 17.26 2.45
C ASP A 71 -22.29 16.29 3.64
N LYS A 72 -21.45 16.63 4.61
CA LYS A 72 -21.31 15.92 5.90
C LYS A 72 -21.85 16.76 7.05
N LEU A 73 -22.90 17.55 6.79
CA LEU A 73 -23.60 18.35 7.79
C LEU A 73 -24.61 17.45 8.54
N LEU A 74 -24.18 16.87 9.67
CA LEU A 74 -24.88 15.81 10.37
C LEU A 74 -25.29 16.22 11.80
N ILE A 75 -26.40 15.63 12.27
CA ILE A 75 -26.88 15.73 13.65
C ILE A 75 -26.46 14.46 14.39
N PRO A 76 -25.55 14.55 15.39
CA PRO A 76 -25.13 13.42 16.19
C PRO A 76 -26.12 13.14 17.34
N LYS A 77 -26.26 11.88 17.71
CA LYS A 77 -26.90 11.43 18.96
C LYS A 77 -25.83 10.73 19.81
N ALA A 78 -25.65 11.16 21.05
CA ALA A 78 -24.65 10.60 21.96
C ALA A 78 -25.31 10.05 23.24
N GLU A 79 -24.73 8.96 23.75
CA GLU A 79 -24.90 8.51 25.14
C GLU A 79 -23.57 8.73 25.84
N TYR A 80 -23.58 9.45 26.97
CA TYR A 80 -22.35 9.83 27.64
C TYR A 80 -22.57 10.03 29.16
N VAL A 81 -21.48 10.05 29.92
CA VAL A 81 -21.41 10.47 31.31
C VAL A 81 -20.83 11.87 31.33
N GLY A 82 -21.56 12.83 31.87
CA GLY A 82 -21.15 14.23 31.97
C GLY A 82 -22.33 15.17 31.96
N GLU A 83 -22.08 16.43 32.29
CA GLU A 83 -23.09 17.50 32.36
C GLU A 83 -23.31 18.20 31.04
N SER A 84 -22.27 18.29 30.23
CA SER A 84 -22.34 19.02 28.96
C SER A 84 -21.44 18.40 27.87
N ILE A 85 -21.80 18.68 26.60
CA ILE A 85 -21.07 18.25 25.44
C ILE A 85 -20.90 19.41 24.44
N LYS A 86 -19.72 19.52 23.82
CA LYS A 86 -19.41 20.50 22.80
C LYS A 86 -18.79 19.78 21.59
N ILE A 87 -18.96 20.35 20.42
CA ILE A 87 -18.26 19.93 19.18
C ILE A 87 -17.56 21.18 18.62
N ASP A 88 -16.23 21.13 18.47
CA ASP A 88 -15.37 22.24 18.07
C ASP A 88 -15.70 23.54 18.86
N ASP A 89 -15.74 23.43 20.20
CA ASP A 89 -16.09 24.49 21.16
C ASP A 89 -17.53 25.04 21.03
N VAL A 90 -18.34 24.53 20.11
CA VAL A 90 -19.76 24.92 20.00
C VAL A 90 -20.60 24.02 20.90
N PRO A 91 -21.37 24.57 21.84
CA PRO A 91 -22.30 23.78 22.65
C PRO A 91 -23.25 22.99 21.75
N SER A 92 -23.33 21.68 21.97
CA SER A 92 -24.15 20.81 21.15
C SER A 92 -25.35 20.31 21.91
N THR A 93 -26.55 20.63 21.43
CA THR A 93 -27.77 19.95 21.85
C THR A 93 -27.87 18.67 21.06
N ILE A 94 -27.51 17.56 21.69
CA ILE A 94 -27.50 16.25 21.07
C ILE A 94 -28.89 15.89 20.51
N GLY A 95 -28.92 15.43 19.26
CA GLY A 95 -30.14 15.11 18.53
C GLY A 95 -30.81 16.31 17.83
N SER A 96 -30.22 17.52 17.87
CA SER A 96 -30.77 18.69 17.18
C SER A 96 -29.75 19.61 16.51
N THR A 97 -28.54 19.72 17.05
CA THR A 97 -27.51 20.62 16.50
C THR A 97 -26.76 19.95 15.35
N LYS A 98 -26.72 20.60 14.19
CA LYS A 98 -25.92 20.17 13.02
C LYS A 98 -24.47 20.63 13.15
N HIS A 99 -23.55 19.73 12.82
CA HIS A 99 -22.11 20.03 12.74
C HIS A 99 -21.55 19.56 11.41
N ASP A 100 -20.50 20.23 10.90
CA ASP A 100 -19.82 19.87 9.67
C ASP A 100 -18.67 18.91 9.94
N PHE A 101 -18.84 17.65 9.54
CA PHE A 101 -17.87 16.57 9.69
C PHE A 101 -17.01 16.34 8.46
N LYS A 102 -16.86 17.32 7.55
CA LYS A 102 -15.93 17.21 6.40
C LYS A 102 -14.48 17.07 6.81
N LYS A 103 -14.14 17.60 7.98
CA LYS A 103 -12.84 17.46 8.64
C LYS A 103 -13.05 16.77 9.99
N PRO A 104 -11.99 16.20 10.59
CA PRO A 104 -12.06 15.73 11.96
C PRO A 104 -12.51 16.83 12.89
N VAL A 105 -13.42 16.55 13.80
CA VAL A 105 -13.93 17.47 14.80
C VAL A 105 -13.62 16.97 16.20
N ILE A 106 -13.50 17.88 17.17
CA ILE A 106 -13.28 17.54 18.58
C ILE A 106 -14.62 17.57 19.30
N LEU A 107 -14.99 16.45 19.91
CA LEU A 107 -16.13 16.34 20.82
C LEU A 107 -15.58 16.36 22.24
N THR A 108 -15.92 17.39 23.03
CA THR A 108 -15.54 17.55 24.44
C THR A 108 -16.73 17.27 25.36
N ILE A 109 -16.56 16.37 26.31
CA ILE A 109 -17.52 16.09 27.38
C ILE A 109 -16.95 16.70 28.66
N ALA A 110 -17.78 17.46 29.40
CA ALA A 110 -17.42 18.01 30.69
C ALA A 110 -18.33 17.46 31.78
N ASN A 111 -17.74 17.20 32.96
CA ASN A 111 -18.43 16.79 34.19
C ASN A 111 -17.74 17.46 35.42
N GLY A 112 -18.34 18.50 35.96
CA GLY A 112 -17.67 19.37 36.92
C GLY A 112 -16.42 20.00 36.29
N ASP A 113 -15.30 19.88 37.01
CA ASP A 113 -13.98 20.40 36.55
C ASP A 113 -13.24 19.46 35.61
N LYS A 114 -13.77 18.26 35.37
CA LYS A 114 -13.15 17.25 34.51
C LYS A 114 -13.65 17.39 33.05
N THR A 115 -12.73 17.23 32.11
CA THR A 115 -13.07 17.19 30.66
C THR A 115 -12.43 15.99 29.98
N LYS A 116 -13.08 15.48 28.91
CA LYS A 116 -12.53 14.45 28.04
C LYS A 116 -12.85 14.73 26.57
N ASP A 117 -11.81 14.69 25.74
CA ASP A 117 -11.90 14.96 24.32
C ASP A 117 -11.93 13.67 23.50
N TYR A 118 -12.73 13.68 22.45
CA TYR A 118 -12.80 12.64 21.42
C TYR A 118 -12.64 13.27 20.05
N THR A 119 -11.72 12.75 19.24
CA THR A 119 -11.62 13.15 17.83
C THR A 119 -12.54 12.28 16.98
N ILE A 120 -13.49 12.90 16.28
CA ILE A 120 -14.47 12.23 15.44
C ILE A 120 -14.03 12.33 13.98
N TYR A 121 -13.95 11.18 13.32
CA TYR A 121 -13.70 11.04 11.87
C TYR A 121 -14.97 10.50 11.21
N VAL A 122 -15.45 11.19 10.18
CA VAL A 122 -16.56 10.74 9.36
C VAL A 122 -16.09 10.52 7.93
N HIS A 123 -15.93 9.26 7.54
CA HIS A 123 -15.50 8.85 6.21
C HIS A 123 -16.70 8.54 5.32
N SER A 124 -16.54 8.76 4.02
CA SER A 124 -17.52 8.31 3.02
C SER A 124 -17.01 7.07 2.33
N PHE A 125 -17.89 6.09 2.07
CA PHE A 125 -17.55 4.98 1.19
C PHE A 125 -17.30 5.50 -0.22
N THR A 126 -16.15 5.15 -0.77
CA THR A 126 -15.65 5.75 -2.01
C THR A 126 -16.07 5.01 -3.27
N GLY A 127 -16.68 3.85 -3.12
CA GLY A 127 -17.04 2.93 -4.21
C GLY A 127 -15.95 1.90 -4.50
N LEU A 128 -14.79 1.99 -3.82
CA LEU A 128 -13.78 0.92 -3.84
C LEU A 128 -14.21 -0.23 -2.91
N PRO A 129 -13.72 -1.46 -3.16
CA PRO A 129 -13.80 -2.53 -2.17
C PRO A 129 -13.17 -2.10 -0.85
N VAL A 130 -13.77 -2.50 0.26
CA VAL A 130 -13.28 -2.17 1.60
C VAL A 130 -12.78 -3.44 2.29
N MET A 131 -11.56 -3.34 2.81
CA MET A 131 -10.86 -4.41 3.52
C MET A 131 -10.71 -4.03 4.99
N TRP A 132 -11.25 -4.84 5.88
CA TRP A 132 -11.04 -4.75 7.32
C TRP A 132 -10.04 -5.80 7.74
N ILE A 133 -9.01 -5.37 8.44
CA ILE A 133 -8.03 -6.25 9.07
C ILE A 133 -7.92 -5.84 10.55
N GLU A 134 -8.14 -6.80 11.44
CA GLU A 134 -8.02 -6.57 12.87
C GLU A 134 -7.06 -7.59 13.48
N THR A 135 -5.91 -7.12 13.95
CA THR A 135 -4.89 -7.93 14.60
C THR A 135 -5.36 -8.36 15.99
N GLU A 136 -4.88 -9.50 16.48
CA GLU A 136 -5.20 -9.96 17.83
C GLU A 136 -4.84 -8.90 18.88
N GLY A 137 -5.87 -8.45 19.63
CA GLY A 137 -5.73 -7.39 20.62
C GLY A 137 -5.48 -6.01 20.00
N ARG A 138 -5.79 -5.80 18.72
CA ARG A 138 -5.58 -4.55 17.96
C ARG A 138 -4.15 -4.00 18.06
N LYS A 139 -3.16 -4.91 18.13
CA LYS A 139 -1.75 -4.55 18.24
C LYS A 139 -1.23 -4.00 16.91
N ASP A 140 -0.41 -2.96 16.98
CA ASP A 140 0.25 -2.39 15.80
C ASP A 140 1.18 -3.39 15.11
N ILE A 141 1.27 -3.29 13.79
CA ILE A 141 2.18 -4.09 12.96
C ILE A 141 3.53 -3.37 12.91
N THR A 142 4.50 -3.86 13.65
CA THR A 142 5.81 -3.22 13.83
C THR A 142 6.96 -3.98 13.18
N SER A 143 6.73 -5.18 12.63
CA SER A 143 7.76 -6.05 12.07
C SER A 143 7.52 -6.39 10.60
N LYS A 144 8.62 -6.46 9.82
CA LYS A 144 8.66 -7.05 8.49
C LYS A 144 8.91 -8.56 8.49
N GLU A 145 9.39 -9.09 9.61
CA GLU A 145 9.82 -10.49 9.70
C GLU A 145 8.72 -11.37 10.34
N VAL A 146 8.07 -10.85 11.37
CA VAL A 146 7.12 -11.61 12.16
C VAL A 146 5.68 -11.35 11.70
N TYR A 147 4.98 -12.40 11.31
CA TYR A 147 3.55 -12.35 11.01
C TYR A 147 2.73 -12.27 12.29
N GLN A 148 1.73 -11.41 12.31
CA GLN A 148 0.68 -11.35 13.34
C GLN A 148 -0.61 -11.96 12.79
N ARG A 149 -1.37 -12.66 13.63
CA ARG A 149 -2.71 -13.16 13.29
C ARG A 149 -3.70 -11.99 13.31
N ALA A 150 -4.64 -12.05 12.38
CA ALA A 150 -5.68 -11.05 12.26
C ALA A 150 -6.97 -11.69 11.72
N SER A 151 -8.12 -11.12 12.06
CA SER A 151 -9.34 -11.31 11.30
C SER A 151 -9.28 -10.51 10.00
N PHE A 152 -9.92 -11.04 8.98
CA PHE A 152 -9.97 -10.44 7.65
C PHE A 152 -11.40 -10.40 7.15
N LYS A 153 -11.81 -9.25 6.64
CA LYS A 153 -13.07 -9.09 5.93
C LYS A 153 -12.86 -8.20 4.72
N LEU A 154 -13.34 -8.64 3.57
CA LEU A 154 -13.37 -7.86 2.33
C LEU A 154 -14.82 -7.76 1.86
N VAL A 155 -15.28 -6.55 1.59
CA VAL A 155 -16.58 -6.26 0.97
C VAL A 155 -16.31 -5.64 -0.39
N GLU A 156 -16.68 -6.33 -1.45
CA GLU A 156 -16.37 -5.93 -2.83
C GLU A 156 -17.22 -4.73 -3.26
N ASP A 157 -18.51 -4.71 -2.91
CA ASP A 157 -19.39 -3.56 -3.14
C ASP A 157 -20.11 -3.15 -1.86
N VAL A 158 -19.57 -2.13 -1.19
CA VAL A 158 -20.12 -1.59 0.06
C VAL A 158 -21.49 -0.91 -0.15
N ARG A 159 -21.83 -0.55 -1.38
CA ARG A 159 -23.11 0.12 -1.69
C ARG A 159 -24.26 -0.87 -1.64
N THR A 160 -24.06 -2.07 -2.16
CA THR A 160 -25.11 -3.10 -2.24
C THR A 160 -25.16 -3.99 -1.01
N ARG A 161 -23.98 -4.21 -0.34
CA ARG A 161 -23.82 -5.17 0.75
C ARG A 161 -24.45 -6.54 0.47
N ALA A 162 -24.44 -6.95 -0.80
CA ALA A 162 -24.95 -8.25 -1.19
C ALA A 162 -24.15 -9.35 -0.50
N ALA A 163 -24.84 -10.37 0.00
CA ALA A 163 -24.20 -11.44 0.81
C ALA A 163 -23.10 -12.21 0.03
N GLY A 164 -23.16 -12.21 -1.31
CA GLY A 164 -22.15 -12.87 -2.16
C GLY A 164 -20.84 -12.08 -2.31
N ASP A 165 -20.82 -10.80 -1.93
CA ASP A 165 -19.68 -9.91 -2.12
C ASP A 165 -18.85 -9.74 -0.83
N ILE A 166 -19.08 -10.60 0.18
CA ILE A 166 -18.38 -10.54 1.47
C ILE A 166 -17.49 -11.77 1.61
N ILE A 167 -16.20 -11.53 1.82
CA ILE A 167 -15.21 -12.57 2.15
C ILE A 167 -14.76 -12.35 3.59
N GLU A 168 -14.97 -13.34 4.46
CA GLU A 168 -14.48 -13.34 5.83
C GLU A 168 -13.55 -14.54 6.05
N ASP A 169 -12.37 -14.30 6.62
CA ASP A 169 -11.35 -15.32 6.87
C ASP A 169 -10.39 -14.88 7.99
N SER A 170 -9.42 -15.71 8.27
CA SER A 170 -8.26 -15.38 9.11
C SER A 170 -7.04 -15.17 8.22
N VAL A 171 -6.24 -14.17 8.52
CA VAL A 171 -5.02 -13.84 7.78
C VAL A 171 -3.85 -13.63 8.73
N SER A 172 -2.65 -13.92 8.26
CA SER A 172 -1.41 -13.46 8.89
C SER A 172 -0.92 -12.24 8.13
N ILE A 173 -0.62 -11.16 8.85
CA ILE A 173 -0.17 -9.88 8.31
C ILE A 173 1.17 -9.46 8.90
N LYS A 174 2.05 -8.89 8.07
CA LYS A 174 3.30 -8.25 8.50
C LYS A 174 3.63 -7.06 7.62
N GLY A 175 4.57 -6.24 8.05
CA GLY A 175 5.15 -5.20 7.21
C GLY A 175 5.91 -5.78 6.02
N ARG A 176 6.13 -4.97 4.97
CA ARG A 176 6.96 -5.29 3.81
C ARG A 176 7.64 -4.05 3.26
N GLY A 177 8.45 -4.24 2.21
CA GLY A 177 9.17 -3.17 1.53
C GLY A 177 10.48 -2.79 2.23
N ASN A 178 11.26 -1.96 1.58
CA ASN A 178 12.52 -1.43 2.09
C ASN A 178 12.33 0.03 2.51
N SER A 179 12.57 1.00 1.62
CA SER A 179 12.33 2.43 1.88
C SER A 179 10.88 2.72 2.26
N THR A 180 9.93 2.09 1.59
CA THR A 180 8.48 2.26 1.82
C THR A 180 8.05 1.83 3.23
N TRP A 181 8.74 0.89 3.88
CA TRP A 181 8.50 0.55 5.28
C TRP A 181 8.87 1.69 6.24
N GLY A 182 9.81 2.56 5.85
CA GLY A 182 10.17 3.77 6.59
C GLY A 182 9.10 4.89 6.54
N MET A 183 8.18 4.85 5.56
CA MET A 183 7.16 5.87 5.35
C MET A 183 6.07 5.83 6.42
N ALA A 184 5.29 6.92 6.57
CA ALA A 184 4.17 6.98 7.53
C ALA A 184 3.09 5.94 7.22
N LYS A 185 2.65 5.87 5.96
CA LYS A 185 1.73 4.84 5.46
C LYS A 185 2.51 3.59 5.10
N LYS A 186 2.29 2.50 5.85
CA LYS A 186 3.07 1.25 5.73
C LYS A 186 2.49 0.32 4.67
N PRO A 187 3.31 -0.36 3.85
CA PRO A 187 2.87 -1.48 3.02
C PRO A 187 2.86 -2.79 3.81
N TYR A 188 1.99 -3.74 3.42
CA TYR A 188 1.81 -5.00 4.15
C TYR A 188 1.90 -6.23 3.24
N ALA A 189 2.28 -7.37 3.82
CA ALA A 189 2.18 -8.69 3.24
C ALA A 189 1.10 -9.49 3.97
N LEU A 190 0.23 -10.13 3.20
CA LEU A 190 -0.87 -10.97 3.68
C LEU A 190 -0.58 -12.43 3.35
N LYS A 191 -0.83 -13.34 4.30
CA LYS A 191 -0.72 -14.79 4.10
C LYS A 191 -1.91 -15.50 4.73
N PHE A 192 -2.76 -16.08 3.90
CA PHE A 192 -3.90 -16.89 4.30
C PHE A 192 -3.49 -18.34 4.60
N ASP A 193 -4.24 -19.02 5.46
CA ASP A 193 -4.01 -20.44 5.75
C ASP A 193 -4.37 -21.33 4.56
N LYS A 194 -5.40 -20.96 3.82
CA LYS A 194 -5.85 -21.61 2.57
C LYS A 194 -5.78 -20.63 1.39
N LYS A 195 -5.85 -21.16 0.18
CA LYS A 195 -5.92 -20.31 -1.03
C LYS A 195 -7.28 -19.64 -1.11
N VAL A 196 -7.30 -18.31 -1.19
CA VAL A 196 -8.50 -17.47 -1.34
C VAL A 196 -8.45 -16.70 -2.66
N SER A 197 -9.61 -16.52 -3.29
CA SER A 197 -9.79 -15.57 -4.40
C SER A 197 -10.17 -14.23 -3.81
N LEU A 198 -9.46 -13.18 -4.16
CA LEU A 198 -9.79 -11.80 -3.80
C LEU A 198 -10.12 -11.04 -5.07
N LEU A 199 -11.26 -10.37 -5.10
CA LEU A 199 -11.74 -9.53 -6.22
C LEU A 199 -11.72 -10.25 -7.58
N GLY A 200 -12.13 -11.53 -7.59
CA GLY A 200 -12.20 -12.34 -8.81
C GLY A 200 -10.88 -12.94 -9.28
N GLU A 201 -9.75 -12.61 -8.65
CA GLU A 201 -8.44 -13.11 -9.06
C GLU A 201 -8.22 -14.58 -8.67
N PRO A 202 -7.33 -15.30 -9.37
CA PRO A 202 -7.00 -16.69 -9.06
C PRO A 202 -6.59 -16.89 -7.61
N LYS A 203 -7.07 -18.01 -7.03
CA LYS A 203 -6.86 -18.32 -5.63
C LYS A 203 -5.38 -18.48 -5.27
N ASP A 204 -4.91 -17.70 -4.30
CA ASP A 204 -3.58 -17.88 -3.69
C ASP A 204 -3.62 -17.60 -2.18
N LYS A 205 -2.55 -18.02 -1.48
CA LYS A 205 -2.37 -17.72 -0.05
C LYS A 205 -1.73 -16.36 0.19
N SER A 206 -1.00 -15.83 -0.79
CA SER A 206 -0.08 -14.71 -0.60
C SER A 206 -0.48 -13.50 -1.44
N TRP A 207 -0.72 -12.38 -0.75
CA TRP A 207 -1.08 -11.10 -1.33
C TRP A 207 -0.26 -9.99 -0.70
N VAL A 208 -0.23 -8.83 -1.32
CA VAL A 208 0.45 -7.65 -0.78
C VAL A 208 -0.45 -6.42 -0.91
N LEU A 209 -0.29 -5.50 0.03
CA LEU A 209 -0.90 -4.18 0.02
C LEU A 209 0.21 -3.16 -0.21
N LEU A 210 0.24 -2.59 -1.42
CA LEU A 210 1.15 -1.51 -1.79
C LEU A 210 0.56 -0.19 -1.28
N ASN A 211 1.37 0.62 -0.63
CA ASN A 211 0.90 1.82 0.05
C ASN A 211 0.73 3.04 -0.86
N ASN A 212 1.40 3.09 -2.01
CA ASN A 212 1.41 4.22 -2.95
C ASN A 212 1.62 5.60 -2.26
N TYR A 213 2.39 5.63 -1.15
CA TYR A 213 2.53 6.85 -0.34
C TYR A 213 3.39 7.91 -1.03
N ALA A 214 4.46 7.50 -1.72
CA ALA A 214 5.30 8.38 -2.51
C ALA A 214 4.72 8.68 -3.90
N ASP A 215 3.77 7.90 -4.38
CA ASP A 215 3.06 8.14 -5.64
C ASP A 215 1.72 8.84 -5.37
N LYS A 216 1.70 10.17 -5.42
CA LYS A 216 0.49 10.97 -5.19
C LYS A 216 -0.61 10.72 -6.23
N THR A 217 -0.26 10.19 -7.41
CA THR A 217 -1.25 9.75 -8.40
C THR A 217 -1.89 8.41 -8.04
N MET A 218 -1.18 7.54 -7.30
CA MET A 218 -1.49 6.12 -7.07
C MET A 218 -1.55 5.28 -8.37
N LEU A 219 -1.16 5.84 -9.53
CA LEU A 219 -1.39 5.24 -10.85
C LEU A 219 -0.11 4.72 -11.52
N ARG A 220 1.08 5.06 -11.03
CA ARG A 220 2.34 4.71 -11.70
C ARG A 220 2.54 3.20 -11.81
N ILE A 221 2.37 2.47 -10.71
CA ILE A 221 2.42 1.00 -10.71
C ILE A 221 1.31 0.41 -11.58
N LYS A 222 0.07 0.91 -11.46
CA LYS A 222 -1.07 0.42 -12.26
C LYS A 222 -0.86 0.63 -13.75
N THR A 223 -0.32 1.79 -14.15
CA THR A 223 0.01 2.11 -15.55
C THR A 223 1.13 1.22 -16.09
N ALA A 224 2.18 1.00 -15.30
CA ALA A 224 3.27 0.09 -15.69
C ALA A 224 2.78 -1.36 -15.84
N PHE A 225 1.88 -1.81 -14.96
CA PHE A 225 1.27 -3.14 -15.09
C PHE A 225 0.37 -3.23 -16.32
N PHE A 226 -0.37 -2.19 -16.67
CA PHE A 226 -1.12 -2.16 -17.92
C PHE A 226 -0.20 -2.26 -19.15
N LEU A 227 0.97 -1.61 -19.14
CA LEU A 227 1.97 -1.81 -20.19
C LEU A 227 2.43 -3.28 -20.26
N GLY A 228 2.59 -3.92 -19.09
CA GLY A 228 2.88 -5.35 -19.01
C GLY A 228 1.77 -6.25 -19.56
N GLU A 229 0.50 -5.93 -19.27
CA GLU A 229 -0.67 -6.66 -19.75
C GLU A 229 -0.81 -6.64 -21.28
N ILE A 230 -0.45 -5.52 -21.92
CA ILE A 230 -0.48 -5.39 -23.39
C ILE A 230 0.83 -5.80 -24.06
N SER A 231 1.82 -6.28 -23.31
CA SER A 231 3.14 -6.71 -23.79
C SER A 231 3.17 -8.21 -24.12
N ASN A 232 4.35 -8.71 -24.49
CA ASN A 232 4.63 -10.13 -24.66
C ASN A 232 5.16 -10.79 -23.37
N LEU A 233 5.17 -10.09 -22.24
CA LEU A 233 5.53 -10.69 -20.95
C LEU A 233 4.49 -11.74 -20.55
N GLU A 234 4.95 -12.93 -20.15
CA GLU A 234 4.05 -14.06 -19.85
C GLU A 234 3.16 -13.82 -18.63
N TYR A 235 3.59 -12.96 -17.72
CA TYR A 235 2.85 -12.66 -16.50
C TYR A 235 3.11 -11.22 -16.04
N THR A 236 2.04 -10.53 -15.73
CA THR A 236 2.04 -9.27 -15.00
C THR A 236 1.15 -9.43 -13.75
N ALA A 237 1.61 -8.95 -12.61
CA ALA A 237 0.87 -9.06 -11.37
C ALA A 237 -0.46 -8.29 -11.44
N ARG A 238 -1.57 -8.98 -11.15
CA ARG A 238 -2.89 -8.36 -11.12
C ARG A 238 -3.09 -7.58 -9.84
N SER A 239 -3.80 -6.48 -9.93
CA SER A 239 -3.97 -5.60 -8.78
C SER A 239 -5.27 -4.80 -8.83
N HIS A 240 -5.81 -4.48 -7.64
CA HIS A 240 -7.03 -3.73 -7.43
C HIS A 240 -6.81 -2.66 -6.36
N PHE A 241 -7.47 -1.52 -6.51
CA PHE A 241 -7.50 -0.53 -5.44
C PHE A 241 -8.54 -0.94 -4.39
N VAL A 242 -8.16 -0.80 -3.13
CA VAL A 242 -9.01 -1.11 -1.97
C VAL A 242 -8.85 -0.05 -0.89
N GLU A 243 -9.89 0.18 -0.11
CA GLU A 243 -9.78 0.93 1.13
C GLU A 243 -9.37 -0.01 2.26
N LEU A 244 -8.41 0.38 3.10
CA LEU A 244 -7.98 -0.41 4.24
C LEU A 244 -8.46 0.22 5.55
N ILE A 245 -9.20 -0.55 6.33
CA ILE A 245 -9.50 -0.27 7.74
C ILE A 245 -8.68 -1.26 8.56
N LEU A 246 -7.70 -0.73 9.31
CA LEU A 246 -6.79 -1.52 10.11
C LEU A 246 -7.02 -1.23 11.59
N ASN A 247 -7.36 -2.27 12.36
CA ASN A 247 -7.66 -2.15 13.79
C ASN A 247 -8.74 -1.11 14.11
N GLY A 248 -9.79 -1.07 13.26
CA GLY A 248 -10.91 -0.14 13.35
C GLY A 248 -10.64 1.23 12.73
N ARG A 249 -9.39 1.58 12.42
CA ARG A 249 -9.03 2.89 11.85
C ARG A 249 -8.86 2.86 10.35
N TYR A 250 -9.37 3.89 9.69
CA TYR A 250 -9.11 4.10 8.27
C TYR A 250 -7.62 4.34 8.02
N ASN A 251 -7.03 3.52 7.17
CA ASN A 251 -5.62 3.57 6.84
C ASN A 251 -5.33 4.03 5.40
N GLY A 252 -6.37 4.40 4.66
CA GLY A 252 -6.26 4.96 3.31
C GLY A 252 -6.46 3.93 2.20
N THR A 253 -6.31 4.41 0.98
CA THR A 253 -6.40 3.61 -0.25
C THR A 253 -5.11 2.85 -0.48
N TYR A 254 -5.20 1.55 -0.71
CA TYR A 254 -4.09 0.64 -1.02
C TYR A 254 -4.27 0.00 -2.39
N GLN A 255 -3.20 -0.47 -2.99
CA GLN A 255 -3.26 -1.35 -4.13
C GLN A 255 -3.03 -2.79 -3.65
N LEU A 256 -4.10 -3.58 -3.59
CA LEU A 256 -4.03 -5.02 -3.34
C LEU A 256 -3.44 -5.67 -4.58
N CYS A 257 -2.35 -6.39 -4.42
CA CYS A 257 -1.60 -6.96 -5.52
C CYS A 257 -1.21 -8.41 -5.23
N GLU A 258 -1.09 -9.18 -6.29
CA GLU A 258 -0.53 -10.52 -6.24
C GLU A 258 0.93 -10.48 -5.79
N LYS A 259 1.32 -11.34 -4.83
CA LYS A 259 2.73 -11.51 -4.48
C LYS A 259 3.45 -12.25 -5.62
N LEU A 260 4.61 -11.75 -6.06
CA LEU A 260 5.45 -12.44 -7.04
C LEU A 260 5.98 -13.75 -6.45
N LYS A 261 5.77 -14.85 -7.16
CA LYS A 261 6.22 -16.21 -6.83
C LYS A 261 5.99 -17.14 -8.00
N ILE A 262 6.61 -18.30 -8.00
CA ILE A 262 6.28 -19.39 -8.92
C ILE A 262 4.89 -19.95 -8.58
N GLY A 263 4.09 -20.19 -9.61
CA GLY A 263 2.77 -20.81 -9.49
C GLY A 263 2.02 -20.82 -10.82
N LYS A 264 1.03 -21.73 -10.93
CA LYS A 264 0.26 -21.91 -12.16
C LYS A 264 -0.38 -20.61 -12.67
N ASP A 265 -0.88 -19.80 -11.75
CA ASP A 265 -1.59 -18.55 -12.06
C ASP A 265 -0.75 -17.31 -11.70
N ARG A 266 0.56 -17.46 -11.49
CA ARG A 266 1.59 -16.46 -11.25
C ARG A 266 2.71 -16.63 -12.29
N VAL A 267 3.97 -16.68 -11.88
CA VAL A 267 5.10 -17.01 -12.76
C VAL A 267 5.07 -18.52 -13.05
N ASN A 268 4.54 -18.90 -14.21
CA ASN A 268 4.26 -20.30 -14.54
C ASN A 268 5.46 -20.97 -15.24
N VAL A 269 6.50 -21.25 -14.49
CA VAL A 269 7.72 -21.91 -14.98
C VAL A 269 7.82 -23.39 -14.59
N GLY A 270 6.78 -23.94 -13.93
CA GLY A 270 6.77 -25.33 -13.43
C GLY A 270 7.61 -25.52 -12.17
N ASP A 271 7.60 -26.76 -11.65
CA ASP A 271 8.22 -27.09 -10.34
C ASP A 271 9.76 -27.07 -10.38
N ASP A 272 10.36 -27.25 -11.55
CA ASP A 272 11.81 -27.20 -11.78
C ASP A 272 12.26 -25.82 -12.35
N GLY A 273 11.40 -24.82 -12.33
CA GLY A 273 11.70 -23.49 -12.80
C GLY A 273 12.29 -22.60 -11.71
N TYR A 274 12.71 -21.39 -12.12
CA TYR A 274 13.33 -20.41 -11.22
C TYR A 274 12.71 -19.03 -11.40
N LEU A 275 12.58 -18.29 -10.31
CA LEU A 275 12.35 -16.86 -10.28
C LEU A 275 13.55 -16.19 -9.63
N PHE A 276 14.18 -15.26 -10.34
CA PHE A 276 15.33 -14.50 -9.91
C PHE A 276 14.97 -13.03 -9.70
N GLU A 277 15.73 -12.35 -8.84
CA GLU A 277 15.74 -10.90 -8.71
C GLU A 277 17.18 -10.40 -8.82
N ILE A 278 17.45 -9.43 -9.68
CA ILE A 278 18.71 -8.69 -9.67
C ILE A 278 18.54 -7.57 -8.65
N ASP A 279 19.33 -7.61 -7.55
CA ASP A 279 19.20 -6.68 -6.43
C ASP A 279 20.56 -6.29 -5.86
N ALA A 280 20.88 -4.99 -5.94
CA ALA A 280 22.11 -4.41 -5.40
C ALA A 280 22.21 -4.44 -3.85
N ARG A 281 21.06 -4.65 -3.18
CA ARG A 281 21.00 -4.69 -1.70
C ARG A 281 21.36 -6.05 -1.14
N VAL A 282 21.34 -7.08 -1.96
CA VAL A 282 21.71 -8.43 -1.55
C VAL A 282 23.24 -8.54 -1.56
N THR A 283 23.84 -8.13 -0.45
CA THR A 283 25.28 -8.15 -0.24
C THR A 283 25.56 -8.65 1.17
N GLY A 284 26.36 -9.70 1.32
CA GLY A 284 26.78 -10.20 2.64
C GLY A 284 26.31 -11.61 2.95
N GLU A 285 26.84 -12.15 4.03
CA GLU A 285 26.81 -13.58 4.37
C GLU A 285 25.44 -14.09 4.89
N SER A 286 24.47 -13.22 5.10
CA SER A 286 23.22 -13.59 5.78
C SER A 286 22.15 -14.21 4.89
N ASP A 287 22.25 -14.07 3.57
CA ASP A 287 21.33 -14.70 2.62
C ASP A 287 22.10 -15.55 1.60
N SER A 288 22.09 -16.85 1.82
CA SER A 288 22.86 -17.83 1.04
C SER A 288 22.32 -18.12 -0.36
N ARG A 289 21.25 -17.42 -0.79
CA ARG A 289 20.55 -17.70 -2.06
C ARG A 289 20.99 -16.86 -3.24
N TYR A 290 21.93 -15.97 -3.08
CA TYR A 290 22.42 -15.12 -4.17
C TYR A 290 23.79 -15.55 -4.71
N PHE A 291 24.06 -15.09 -5.93
CA PHE A 291 25.37 -15.22 -6.58
C PHE A 291 25.64 -14.00 -7.46
N THR A 292 26.88 -13.84 -7.87
CA THR A 292 27.31 -12.81 -8.82
C THR A 292 27.76 -13.44 -10.13
N VAL A 293 27.64 -12.69 -11.23
CA VAL A 293 28.19 -13.03 -12.55
C VAL A 293 29.08 -11.90 -13.04
N ASN A 294 29.92 -12.17 -14.05
CA ASN A 294 31.03 -11.29 -14.40
C ASN A 294 30.61 -9.91 -14.95
N HIS A 295 29.47 -9.85 -15.65
CA HIS A 295 29.08 -8.64 -16.38
C HIS A 295 27.80 -7.99 -15.82
N LEU A 296 27.24 -8.49 -14.73
CA LEU A 296 26.28 -7.76 -13.91
C LEU A 296 26.99 -7.11 -12.73
N ALA A 297 26.69 -5.83 -12.50
CA ALA A 297 27.25 -5.10 -11.37
C ALA A 297 26.64 -5.55 -10.02
N ASN A 298 25.49 -6.21 -10.05
CA ASN A 298 24.67 -6.53 -8.87
C ASN A 298 24.41 -8.03 -8.77
N SER A 299 24.04 -8.47 -7.58
CA SER A 299 23.77 -9.87 -7.27
C SER A 299 22.48 -10.36 -7.96
N VAL A 300 22.46 -11.65 -8.28
CA VAL A 300 21.27 -12.39 -8.68
C VAL A 300 20.81 -13.22 -7.49
N ASP A 301 19.63 -12.89 -6.96
CA ASP A 301 18.97 -13.56 -5.83
C ASP A 301 17.95 -14.58 -6.36
N ILE A 302 17.99 -15.82 -5.85
CA ILE A 302 17.00 -16.85 -6.18
C ILE A 302 15.78 -16.68 -5.26
N LYS A 303 14.72 -16.09 -5.79
CA LYS A 303 13.48 -15.82 -5.03
C LYS A 303 12.60 -17.06 -4.85
N ASP A 304 12.63 -17.95 -5.82
CA ASP A 304 11.88 -19.20 -5.84
C ASP A 304 12.55 -20.15 -6.87
N PRO A 305 12.77 -21.42 -6.56
CA PRO A 305 12.43 -22.12 -5.33
C PRO A 305 13.29 -21.70 -4.14
N ASP A 306 12.90 -22.13 -2.94
CA ASP A 306 13.73 -22.03 -1.76
C ASP A 306 14.96 -22.94 -1.91
N VAL A 307 16.16 -22.40 -1.75
CA VAL A 307 17.45 -23.10 -1.95
C VAL A 307 18.41 -22.77 -0.83
N GLU A 308 19.37 -23.68 -0.60
CA GLU A 308 20.50 -23.45 0.29
C GLU A 308 21.78 -23.25 -0.55
N TYR A 309 22.75 -22.49 0.00
CA TYR A 309 24.02 -22.26 -0.67
C TYR A 309 24.74 -23.57 -0.96
N GLY A 310 25.08 -23.78 -2.25
CA GLY A 310 25.83 -24.95 -2.71
C GLY A 310 24.99 -26.21 -2.92
N ASP A 311 23.66 -26.18 -2.71
CA ASP A 311 22.81 -27.28 -3.11
C ASP A 311 22.74 -27.45 -4.65
N GLU A 312 22.17 -28.53 -5.14
CA GLU A 312 22.07 -28.84 -6.57
C GLU A 312 21.29 -27.77 -7.32
N LYS A 313 20.17 -27.28 -6.74
CA LYS A 313 19.34 -26.25 -7.36
C LYS A 313 20.03 -24.89 -7.42
N TYR A 314 20.74 -24.52 -6.34
CA TYR A 314 21.55 -23.30 -6.30
C TYR A 314 22.66 -23.35 -7.36
N ASN A 315 23.42 -24.47 -7.41
CA ASN A 315 24.53 -24.63 -8.35
C ASN A 315 24.04 -24.61 -9.80
N PHE A 316 22.93 -25.27 -10.12
CA PHE A 316 22.32 -25.22 -11.43
C PHE A 316 21.92 -23.78 -11.82
N ALA A 317 21.24 -23.06 -10.93
CA ALA A 317 20.81 -21.68 -11.18
C ALA A 317 22.02 -20.76 -11.43
N LYS A 318 23.05 -20.86 -10.63
CA LYS A 318 24.29 -20.10 -10.80
C LYS A 318 25.00 -20.43 -12.10
N GLU A 319 25.14 -21.71 -12.46
CA GLU A 319 25.77 -22.14 -13.73
C GLU A 319 24.97 -21.62 -14.92
N LEU A 320 23.64 -21.78 -14.93
CA LEU A 320 22.75 -21.30 -15.98
C LEU A 320 22.98 -19.82 -16.30
N VAL A 321 22.92 -18.96 -15.27
CA VAL A 321 23.05 -17.52 -15.47
C VAL A 321 24.49 -17.13 -15.78
N THR A 322 25.49 -17.82 -15.21
CA THR A 322 26.92 -17.59 -15.50
C THR A 322 27.27 -17.93 -16.95
N VAL A 323 26.75 -19.04 -17.47
CA VAL A 323 26.97 -19.43 -18.89
C VAL A 323 26.29 -18.43 -19.81
N ALA A 324 25.03 -18.05 -19.52
CA ALA A 324 24.30 -17.06 -20.30
C ALA A 324 25.05 -15.71 -20.35
N ASP A 325 25.51 -15.20 -19.20
CA ASP A 325 26.32 -13.98 -19.09
C ASP A 325 27.60 -14.08 -19.92
N SER A 326 28.32 -15.19 -19.80
CA SER A 326 29.58 -15.42 -20.54
C SER A 326 29.38 -15.45 -22.03
N VAL A 327 28.32 -16.10 -22.53
CA VAL A 327 28.00 -16.17 -23.96
C VAL A 327 27.60 -14.79 -24.50
N LEU A 328 26.82 -14.02 -23.78
CA LEU A 328 26.44 -12.66 -24.18
C LEU A 328 27.66 -11.77 -24.43
N TYR A 329 28.76 -11.97 -23.70
CA TYR A 329 29.99 -11.20 -23.87
C TYR A 329 31.09 -11.92 -24.65
N SER A 330 30.79 -13.10 -25.17
CA SER A 330 31.77 -13.87 -25.97
C SER A 330 31.98 -13.25 -27.36
N ALA A 331 33.01 -13.72 -28.05
CA ALA A 331 33.27 -13.38 -29.47
C ALA A 331 32.16 -13.89 -30.40
N ASN A 332 31.50 -14.99 -30.01
CA ASN A 332 30.45 -15.66 -30.79
C ASN A 332 29.03 -15.23 -30.38
N PHE A 333 28.85 -14.08 -29.71
CA PHE A 333 27.54 -13.73 -29.18
C PHE A 333 26.43 -13.62 -30.23
N LEU A 334 26.76 -13.29 -31.47
CA LEU A 334 25.83 -13.21 -32.60
C LEU A 334 25.62 -14.57 -33.36
N ASP A 335 26.25 -15.65 -32.92
CA ASP A 335 26.04 -16.95 -33.56
C ASP A 335 24.57 -17.37 -33.42
N PRO A 336 23.89 -17.75 -34.54
CA PRO A 336 22.47 -18.06 -34.50
C PRO A 336 22.11 -19.31 -33.68
N ASN A 337 23.08 -20.23 -33.46
CA ASN A 337 22.87 -21.49 -32.74
C ASN A 337 23.46 -21.48 -31.32
N GLU A 338 24.63 -20.87 -31.17
CA GLU A 338 25.40 -20.90 -29.92
C GLU A 338 25.54 -19.51 -29.27
N GLY A 339 25.02 -18.44 -29.88
CA GLY A 339 25.07 -17.07 -29.37
C GLY A 339 24.08 -16.81 -28.25
N TRP A 340 23.98 -15.55 -27.87
CA TRP A 340 23.21 -15.12 -26.71
C TRP A 340 21.72 -15.47 -26.78
N GLN A 341 21.12 -15.48 -28.00
CA GLN A 341 19.70 -15.80 -28.18
C GLN A 341 19.37 -17.29 -27.92
N LYS A 342 20.38 -18.16 -27.75
CA LYS A 342 20.19 -19.52 -27.23
C LYS A 342 19.74 -19.50 -25.75
N TYR A 343 20.22 -18.55 -24.97
CA TYR A 343 20.05 -18.48 -23.53
C TYR A 343 19.01 -17.45 -23.10
N PHE A 344 18.82 -16.38 -23.85
CA PHE A 344 17.94 -15.27 -23.55
C PHE A 344 16.76 -15.19 -24.53
N ASP A 345 15.58 -14.90 -24.01
CA ASP A 345 14.37 -14.70 -24.80
C ASP A 345 14.29 -13.25 -25.27
N ILE A 346 14.54 -13.03 -26.55
CA ILE A 346 14.64 -11.68 -27.15
C ILE A 346 13.36 -10.85 -26.96
N ASP A 347 12.18 -11.49 -27.03
CA ASP A 347 10.89 -10.79 -26.93
C ASP A 347 10.66 -10.27 -25.53
N SER A 348 10.91 -11.08 -24.49
CA SER A 348 10.74 -10.65 -23.10
C SER A 348 11.76 -9.58 -22.69
N PHE A 349 13.01 -9.69 -23.16
CA PHE A 349 14.04 -8.68 -22.90
C PHE A 349 13.72 -7.35 -23.59
N ALA A 350 13.22 -7.37 -24.84
CA ALA A 350 12.83 -6.15 -25.54
C ALA A 350 11.62 -5.45 -24.87
N ASP A 351 10.58 -6.19 -24.53
CA ASP A 351 9.39 -5.62 -23.89
C ASP A 351 9.67 -5.14 -22.47
N TRP A 352 10.42 -5.92 -21.67
CA TRP A 352 10.83 -5.46 -20.33
C TRP A 352 11.68 -4.20 -20.40
N TYR A 353 12.67 -4.16 -21.30
CA TYR A 353 13.49 -2.97 -21.55
C TYR A 353 12.61 -1.77 -21.90
N LEU A 354 11.71 -1.93 -22.89
CA LEU A 354 10.87 -0.84 -23.35
C LEU A 354 9.93 -0.32 -22.28
N ILE A 355 9.29 -1.20 -21.51
CA ILE A 355 8.38 -0.76 -20.44
C ILE A 355 9.16 0.07 -19.40
N ASN A 356 10.32 -0.41 -18.96
CA ASN A 356 11.16 0.32 -18.02
C ASN A 356 11.77 1.60 -18.63
N GLU A 357 12.08 1.63 -19.93
CA GLU A 357 12.57 2.82 -20.61
C GLU A 357 11.45 3.84 -20.85
N ILE A 358 10.27 3.42 -21.31
CA ILE A 358 9.10 4.30 -21.49
C ILE A 358 8.70 4.97 -20.17
N THR A 359 8.68 4.19 -19.10
CA THR A 359 8.33 4.71 -17.77
C THR A 359 9.50 5.41 -17.08
N HIS A 360 10.70 5.33 -17.64
CA HIS A 360 11.95 5.79 -17.03
C HIS A 360 12.04 5.32 -15.56
N ASN A 361 11.91 4.00 -15.36
CA ASN A 361 11.96 3.41 -14.03
C ASN A 361 13.39 3.51 -13.46
N THR A 362 13.55 4.34 -12.45
CA THR A 362 14.85 4.72 -11.90
C THR A 362 15.66 3.53 -11.39
N ASP A 363 15.00 2.54 -10.80
CA ASP A 363 15.65 1.38 -10.18
C ASP A 363 16.00 0.26 -11.17
N SER A 364 15.43 0.27 -12.37
CA SER A 364 15.46 -0.86 -13.30
C SER A 364 16.69 -0.96 -14.21
N ARG A 365 17.83 -0.35 -13.85
CA ARG A 365 19.10 -0.51 -14.60
C ARG A 365 19.84 -1.80 -14.23
N MET A 366 19.16 -2.94 -14.16
CA MET A 366 19.69 -4.19 -13.62
C MET A 366 20.29 -4.00 -12.22
N SER A 367 19.61 -3.22 -11.38
CA SER A 367 20.11 -2.89 -10.03
C SER A 367 19.15 -3.24 -8.91
N LEU A 368 17.86 -2.94 -9.05
CA LEU A 368 16.88 -3.19 -8.00
C LEU A 368 15.57 -3.68 -8.63
N SER A 369 14.93 -4.63 -7.99
CA SER A 369 13.59 -5.13 -8.37
C SER A 369 13.47 -5.58 -9.84
N CYS A 370 14.59 -6.02 -10.44
CA CYS A 370 14.64 -6.53 -11.81
C CYS A 370 14.47 -8.04 -11.79
N TYR A 371 13.26 -8.51 -12.10
CA TYR A 371 12.95 -9.94 -12.07
C TYR A 371 13.25 -10.63 -13.38
N MET A 372 13.74 -11.86 -13.28
CA MET A 372 13.88 -12.81 -14.39
C MET A 372 13.25 -14.14 -13.99
N ASN A 373 12.89 -14.93 -14.98
CA ASN A 373 12.40 -16.27 -14.74
C ASN A 373 13.01 -17.26 -15.76
N TYR A 374 13.00 -18.53 -15.38
CA TYR A 374 13.49 -19.61 -16.21
C TYR A 374 12.61 -20.84 -16.07
N LYS A 375 12.13 -21.36 -17.19
CA LYS A 375 11.47 -22.66 -17.27
C LYS A 375 12.49 -23.70 -17.73
N LYS A 376 12.55 -24.85 -17.09
CA LYS A 376 13.50 -25.93 -17.43
C LYS A 376 13.50 -26.27 -18.92
N GLY A 377 14.68 -26.22 -19.53
CA GLY A 377 14.87 -26.45 -20.96
C GLY A 377 14.48 -25.27 -21.87
N GLY A 378 14.04 -24.15 -21.28
CA GLY A 378 13.76 -22.90 -22.00
C GLY A 378 14.90 -21.90 -21.95
N LYS A 379 14.55 -20.63 -22.10
CA LYS A 379 15.47 -19.48 -22.03
C LYS A 379 15.21 -18.65 -20.79
N LEU A 380 16.20 -17.87 -20.39
CA LEU A 380 16.01 -16.79 -19.42
C LEU A 380 15.07 -15.74 -20.01
N LYS A 381 14.04 -15.37 -19.28
CA LYS A 381 13.05 -14.35 -19.63
C LYS A 381 13.06 -13.23 -18.60
N MET A 382 12.99 -11.99 -19.06
CA MET A 382 12.72 -10.87 -18.16
C MET A 382 11.25 -10.85 -17.74
N GLY A 383 11.02 -10.34 -16.53
CA GLY A 383 9.71 -10.27 -15.88
C GLY A 383 9.58 -11.26 -14.72
N PRO A 384 8.55 -11.06 -13.89
CA PRO A 384 7.50 -10.03 -13.98
C PRO A 384 7.96 -8.61 -13.65
N LEU A 385 7.14 -7.63 -14.00
CA LEU A 385 7.34 -6.22 -13.64
C LEU A 385 7.07 -5.98 -12.16
N TRP A 386 7.87 -5.08 -11.53
CA TRP A 386 7.70 -4.71 -10.13
C TRP A 386 8.30 -3.34 -9.85
N ASP A 387 7.74 -2.62 -8.83
CA ASP A 387 8.33 -1.44 -8.18
C ASP A 387 8.44 -0.20 -9.09
N PHE A 388 7.29 0.34 -9.52
CA PHE A 388 7.21 1.50 -10.43
C PHE A 388 6.72 2.79 -9.74
N ASP A 389 6.67 2.85 -8.42
CA ASP A 389 6.18 4.04 -7.70
C ASP A 389 7.06 5.27 -7.87
N ILE A 390 8.34 5.10 -8.20
CA ILE A 390 9.30 6.18 -8.50
C ILE A 390 9.58 6.36 -10.00
N ALA A 391 8.82 5.71 -10.87
CA ALA A 391 8.89 5.88 -12.31
C ALA A 391 8.16 7.16 -12.78
N PHE A 392 8.15 7.45 -14.09
CA PHE A 392 7.51 8.62 -14.70
C PHE A 392 8.00 9.95 -14.10
N GLY A 393 9.29 10.06 -13.86
CA GLY A 393 9.93 11.25 -13.30
C GLY A 393 9.66 11.48 -11.80
N ASN A 394 9.05 10.54 -11.09
CA ASN A 394 8.71 10.65 -9.67
C ASN A 394 9.91 10.34 -8.75
N THR A 395 11.00 11.06 -8.92
CA THR A 395 12.24 10.86 -8.15
C THR A 395 12.96 12.19 -7.92
N ASP A 396 13.76 12.30 -6.86
CA ASP A 396 14.58 13.49 -6.56
C ASP A 396 16.09 13.24 -6.69
N TYR A 397 16.52 11.99 -6.87
CA TYR A 397 17.92 11.57 -6.91
C TYR A 397 18.42 11.09 -8.27
N ALA A 398 17.56 11.12 -9.29
CA ALA A 398 17.89 10.73 -10.66
C ALA A 398 17.31 11.71 -11.67
N GLN A 399 17.58 11.47 -12.97
CA GLN A 399 17.01 12.26 -14.05
C GLN A 399 15.48 12.17 -14.01
N ARG A 400 14.80 13.32 -13.96
CA ARG A 400 13.33 13.42 -13.86
C ARG A 400 12.65 13.77 -15.18
N GLY A 401 13.38 14.41 -16.08
CA GLY A 401 12.84 14.83 -17.37
C GLY A 401 12.45 13.67 -18.27
N PRO A 402 11.57 13.90 -19.25
CA PRO A 402 11.14 12.87 -20.19
C PRO A 402 12.20 12.52 -21.25
N GLU A 403 13.26 13.28 -21.34
CA GLU A 403 14.34 13.08 -22.31
C GLU A 403 15.46 12.20 -21.75
N GLY A 404 16.31 11.67 -22.62
CA GLY A 404 17.47 10.83 -22.28
C GLY A 404 17.13 9.35 -22.08
N PHE A 405 18.01 8.49 -22.53
CA PHE A 405 17.93 7.05 -22.23
C PHE A 405 18.38 6.78 -20.82
N TRP A 406 17.80 5.76 -20.20
CA TRP A 406 18.11 5.33 -18.85
C TRP A 406 18.49 3.85 -18.78
N VAL A 407 17.57 2.96 -19.14
CA VAL A 407 17.73 1.50 -18.99
C VAL A 407 18.65 0.93 -20.06
N ILE A 408 18.79 1.56 -21.21
CA ILE A 408 19.71 1.15 -22.27
C ILE A 408 21.15 0.98 -21.76
N TYR A 409 21.55 1.73 -20.71
CA TYR A 409 22.88 1.66 -20.12
C TYR A 409 23.07 0.52 -19.10
N ALA A 410 22.05 -0.30 -18.88
CA ALA A 410 22.21 -1.53 -18.08
C ALA A 410 23.07 -2.54 -18.85
N ASN A 411 24.06 -3.13 -18.15
CA ASN A 411 25.13 -3.92 -18.78
C ASN A 411 24.66 -4.92 -19.85
N TRP A 412 23.73 -5.81 -19.52
CA TRP A 412 23.22 -6.80 -20.47
C TRP A 412 22.42 -6.15 -21.60
N ILE A 413 21.57 -5.20 -21.29
CA ILE A 413 20.77 -4.48 -22.31
C ILE A 413 21.71 -3.74 -23.26
N TYR A 414 22.69 -3.00 -22.72
CA TYR A 414 23.68 -2.27 -23.55
C TYR A 414 24.41 -3.22 -24.51
N ARG A 415 24.81 -4.40 -24.03
CA ARG A 415 25.46 -5.40 -24.89
C ARG A 415 24.54 -5.97 -25.95
N MET A 416 23.25 -6.21 -25.63
CA MET A 416 22.25 -6.70 -26.58
C MET A 416 22.00 -5.71 -27.72
N PHE A 417 22.11 -4.40 -27.49
CA PHE A 417 22.02 -3.40 -28.54
C PHE A 417 23.14 -3.47 -29.59
N ALA A 418 24.20 -4.24 -29.37
CA ALA A 418 25.18 -4.55 -30.38
C ALA A 418 24.68 -5.63 -31.39
N ASP A 419 23.53 -6.26 -31.16
CA ASP A 419 22.87 -7.18 -32.09
C ASP A 419 21.80 -6.42 -32.90
N PRO A 420 21.95 -6.33 -34.25
CA PRO A 420 20.95 -5.71 -35.12
C PRO A 420 19.54 -6.35 -34.98
N ALA A 421 19.46 -7.65 -34.66
CA ALA A 421 18.18 -8.32 -34.44
C ALA A 421 17.46 -7.79 -33.18
N PHE A 422 18.22 -7.52 -32.09
CA PHE A 422 17.66 -6.92 -30.89
C PHE A 422 17.20 -5.48 -31.15
N VAL A 423 18.00 -4.67 -31.85
CA VAL A 423 17.61 -3.31 -32.24
C VAL A 423 16.33 -3.32 -33.08
N ALA A 424 16.23 -4.20 -34.07
CA ALA A 424 15.03 -4.34 -34.90
C ALA A 424 13.80 -4.74 -34.06
N LYS A 425 13.97 -5.69 -33.13
CA LYS A 425 12.90 -6.10 -32.19
C LYS A 425 12.47 -4.95 -31.31
N VAL A 426 13.39 -4.20 -30.71
CA VAL A 426 13.08 -3.03 -29.87
C VAL A 426 12.31 -1.98 -30.67
N LYS A 427 12.71 -1.68 -31.91
CA LYS A 427 12.00 -0.73 -32.78
C LYS A 427 10.58 -1.19 -33.12
N GLU A 428 10.42 -2.47 -33.48
CA GLU A 428 9.11 -3.09 -33.75
C GLU A 428 8.20 -2.93 -32.51
N ARG A 429 8.68 -3.32 -31.35
CA ARG A 429 7.92 -3.30 -30.11
C ARG A 429 7.65 -1.88 -29.60
N PHE A 430 8.60 -0.96 -29.76
CA PHE A 430 8.36 0.45 -29.44
C PHE A 430 7.24 1.04 -30.30
N ASN A 431 7.23 0.78 -31.61
CA ASN A 431 6.16 1.24 -32.49
C ASN A 431 4.80 0.65 -32.08
N TYR A 432 4.76 -0.58 -31.57
CA TYR A 432 3.56 -1.15 -31.00
C TYR A 432 3.09 -0.35 -29.76
N PHE A 433 3.95 -0.11 -28.76
CA PHE A 433 3.59 0.68 -27.57
C PHE A 433 3.20 2.13 -27.93
N TYR A 434 3.91 2.73 -28.89
CA TYR A 434 3.57 4.05 -29.39
C TYR A 434 2.17 4.09 -30.03
N SER A 435 1.79 3.06 -30.76
CA SER A 435 0.43 2.94 -31.32
C SER A 435 -0.66 2.74 -30.28
N LYS A 436 -0.29 2.27 -29.07
CA LYS A 436 -1.18 2.05 -27.91
C LYS A 436 -1.27 3.26 -26.98
N ARG A 437 -0.63 4.36 -27.30
CA ARG A 437 -0.57 5.55 -26.46
C ARG A 437 -1.96 6.04 -26.01
N ASP A 438 -2.93 6.09 -26.92
CA ASP A 438 -4.29 6.52 -26.58
C ASP A 438 -5.01 5.52 -25.66
N ASP A 439 -4.74 4.22 -25.81
CA ASP A 439 -5.25 3.18 -24.89
C ASP A 439 -4.68 3.38 -23.50
N ILE A 440 -3.38 3.66 -23.38
CA ILE A 440 -2.69 3.93 -22.12
C ILE A 440 -3.27 5.19 -21.44
N MET A 441 -3.49 6.26 -22.20
CA MET A 441 -4.10 7.49 -21.67
C MET A 441 -5.54 7.27 -21.21
N ARG A 442 -6.33 6.43 -21.93
CA ARG A 442 -7.68 6.07 -21.49
C ARG A 442 -7.66 5.27 -20.18
N GLU A 443 -6.72 4.34 -20.03
CA GLU A 443 -6.56 3.56 -18.80
C GLU A 443 -6.19 4.45 -17.60
N ILE A 444 -5.25 5.38 -17.77
CA ILE A 444 -4.91 6.37 -16.74
C ILE A 444 -6.14 7.19 -16.34
N ASN A 445 -6.90 7.70 -17.31
CA ASN A 445 -8.10 8.49 -17.04
C ASN A 445 -9.21 7.68 -16.36
N ALA A 446 -9.41 6.42 -16.76
CA ALA A 446 -10.38 5.52 -16.16
C ALA A 446 -10.06 5.24 -14.69
N ASN A 447 -8.80 4.90 -14.39
CA ASN A 447 -8.35 4.67 -13.01
C ASN A 447 -8.37 5.95 -12.17
N ALA A 448 -7.99 7.11 -12.73
CA ALA A 448 -8.09 8.39 -12.04
C ALA A 448 -9.54 8.73 -11.66
N ASN A 449 -10.50 8.49 -12.58
CA ASN A 449 -11.92 8.69 -12.29
C ASN A 449 -12.45 7.66 -11.26
N TYR A 450 -11.98 6.42 -11.32
CA TYR A 450 -12.33 5.37 -10.34
C TYR A 450 -11.87 5.75 -8.92
N LEU A 451 -10.70 6.38 -8.79
CA LEU A 451 -10.12 6.81 -7.52
C LEU A 451 -10.65 8.17 -7.01
N LYS A 452 -11.45 8.92 -7.77
CA LYS A 452 -11.77 10.33 -7.48
C LYS A 452 -12.25 10.63 -6.05
N TYR A 453 -12.99 9.70 -5.43
CA TYR A 453 -13.44 9.86 -4.03
C TYR A 453 -12.44 9.27 -3.03
N ALA A 454 -11.78 8.18 -3.42
CA ALA A 454 -10.79 7.50 -2.60
C ALA A 454 -9.57 8.39 -2.31
N VAL A 455 -9.10 9.12 -3.31
CA VAL A 455 -7.96 10.04 -3.14
C VAL A 455 -8.27 11.16 -2.17
N GLN A 456 -9.53 11.62 -2.10
CA GLN A 456 -9.92 12.65 -1.13
C GLN A 456 -9.89 12.11 0.30
N GLU A 457 -10.43 10.91 0.54
CA GLU A 457 -10.39 10.28 1.87
C GLU A 457 -8.94 9.91 2.26
N ASN A 458 -8.14 9.42 1.31
CA ASN A 458 -6.74 9.17 1.53
C ASN A 458 -5.97 10.45 1.87
N GLU A 459 -6.26 11.57 1.20
CA GLU A 459 -5.64 12.88 1.51
C GLU A 459 -6.06 13.40 2.87
N ASN A 460 -7.33 13.26 3.26
CA ASN A 460 -7.81 13.61 4.61
C ASN A 460 -7.06 12.84 5.70
N ARG A 461 -6.57 11.63 5.38
CA ARG A 461 -5.81 10.80 6.31
C ARG A 461 -4.31 11.08 6.31
N TRP A 462 -3.71 11.37 5.15
CA TRP A 462 -2.25 11.36 4.97
C TRP A 462 -1.63 12.71 4.59
N HIS A 463 -2.41 13.68 4.09
CA HIS A 463 -2.01 15.06 3.77
C HIS A 463 -0.78 15.13 2.83
N THR A 464 -0.81 14.39 1.72
CA THR A 464 0.36 14.26 0.83
C THR A 464 0.44 15.31 -0.27
N PHE A 465 -0.69 15.91 -0.73
CA PHE A 465 -0.70 16.77 -1.92
C PHE A 465 0.08 18.08 -1.76
N TYR A 466 0.20 18.57 -0.53
CA TYR A 466 0.89 19.83 -0.24
C TYR A 466 2.22 19.64 0.48
N THR A 467 2.67 18.38 0.65
CA THR A 467 3.88 18.08 1.39
C THR A 467 4.86 17.29 0.53
N TYR A 468 6.15 17.54 0.76
CA TYR A 468 7.21 16.70 0.21
C TYR A 468 7.13 15.31 0.82
N THR A 469 7.14 14.29 -0.04
CA THR A 469 7.18 12.87 0.36
C THR A 469 8.27 12.19 -0.44
N TRP A 470 9.42 11.93 0.20
CA TRP A 470 10.56 11.31 -0.47
C TRP A 470 10.18 9.99 -1.16
N PRO A 471 10.64 9.74 -2.38
CA PRO A 471 11.46 10.58 -3.27
C PRO A 471 10.65 11.40 -4.27
N ASN A 472 9.35 11.60 -4.06
CA ASN A 472 8.49 12.43 -4.91
C ASN A 472 8.86 13.90 -4.72
N TYR A 473 9.60 14.47 -5.68
CA TYR A 473 10.10 15.85 -5.63
C TYR A 473 9.01 16.89 -5.85
N ASP A 474 8.11 16.62 -6.80
CA ASP A 474 7.14 17.61 -7.24
C ASP A 474 5.93 17.69 -6.29
N ILE A 475 5.38 18.90 -6.11
CA ILE A 475 4.20 19.16 -5.27
C ILE A 475 3.22 19.97 -6.13
N TRP A 476 2.25 19.28 -6.73
CA TRP A 476 1.28 19.90 -7.63
C TRP A 476 0.00 20.35 -6.93
N GLY A 477 -0.14 20.10 -5.63
CA GLY A 477 -1.18 20.63 -4.76
C GLY A 477 -2.58 20.03 -4.96
N SER A 478 -2.78 19.15 -5.92
CA SER A 478 -4.05 18.44 -6.09
C SER A 478 -3.88 17.16 -6.89
N TYR A 479 -4.80 16.21 -6.69
CA TYR A 479 -4.81 14.95 -7.42
C TYR A 479 -4.87 15.15 -8.95
N ASN A 480 -5.74 16.03 -9.41
CA ASN A 480 -5.89 16.29 -10.84
C ASN A 480 -4.59 16.83 -11.46
N ASN A 481 -3.88 17.71 -10.77
CA ASN A 481 -2.61 18.24 -11.24
C ASN A 481 -1.51 17.16 -11.24
N GLU A 482 -1.46 16.30 -10.21
CA GLU A 482 -0.51 15.17 -10.16
C GLU A 482 -0.75 14.22 -11.34
N VAL A 483 -1.99 13.84 -11.63
CA VAL A 483 -2.34 12.98 -12.77
C VAL A 483 -2.05 13.65 -14.10
N GLN A 484 -2.38 14.94 -14.22
CA GLN A 484 -2.13 15.69 -15.46
C GLN A 484 -0.62 15.80 -15.74
N SER A 485 0.19 16.11 -14.74
CA SER A 485 1.64 16.16 -14.85
C SER A 485 2.24 14.80 -15.29
N MET A 486 1.79 13.68 -14.70
CA MET A 486 2.19 12.34 -15.11
C MET A 486 1.86 12.07 -16.59
N LYS A 487 0.68 12.45 -17.06
CA LYS A 487 0.24 12.28 -18.46
C LYS A 487 1.06 13.11 -19.43
N GLU A 488 1.33 14.37 -19.08
CA GLU A 488 2.16 15.28 -19.90
C GLU A 488 3.58 14.75 -20.00
N TRP A 489 4.13 14.29 -18.87
CA TRP A 489 5.44 13.65 -18.83
C TRP A 489 5.50 12.42 -19.75
N LEU A 490 4.53 11.52 -19.67
CA LEU A 490 4.49 10.31 -20.47
C LEU A 490 4.32 10.58 -21.96
N ASN A 491 3.49 11.57 -22.33
CA ASN A 491 3.36 11.99 -23.74
C ASN A 491 4.69 12.56 -24.28
N ALA A 492 5.34 13.44 -23.54
CA ALA A 492 6.64 13.98 -23.92
C ALA A 492 7.71 12.87 -24.03
N ARG A 493 7.64 11.85 -23.13
CA ARG A 493 8.53 10.68 -23.17
C ARG A 493 8.34 9.86 -24.45
N PHE A 494 7.12 9.58 -24.83
CA PHE A 494 6.83 8.86 -26.07
C PHE A 494 7.34 9.61 -27.30
N GLU A 495 7.14 10.92 -27.38
CA GLU A 495 7.61 11.73 -28.52
C GLU A 495 9.14 11.76 -28.58
N TRP A 496 9.81 11.93 -27.44
CA TRP A 496 11.28 11.91 -27.40
C TRP A 496 11.83 10.56 -27.83
N LEU A 497 11.32 9.45 -27.26
CA LEU A 497 11.76 8.09 -27.62
C LEU A 497 11.50 7.78 -29.09
N LYS A 498 10.37 8.26 -29.65
CA LYS A 498 10.05 8.08 -31.08
C LYS A 498 11.14 8.70 -31.94
N GLY A 499 11.52 9.94 -31.63
CA GLY A 499 12.59 10.63 -32.34
C GLY A 499 13.95 9.93 -32.24
N GLU A 500 14.27 9.30 -31.11
CA GLU A 500 15.53 8.57 -30.91
C GLU A 500 15.53 7.20 -31.60
N PHE A 501 14.47 6.41 -31.46
CA PHE A 501 14.37 5.10 -32.13
C PHE A 501 14.25 5.20 -33.64
N ASP A 502 13.74 6.31 -34.20
CA ASP A 502 13.73 6.54 -35.65
C ASP A 502 15.15 6.77 -36.21
N LYS A 503 16.09 7.28 -35.38
CA LYS A 503 17.50 7.49 -35.78
C LYS A 503 18.35 6.21 -35.71
N MET A 504 17.94 5.20 -34.93
CA MET A 504 18.61 3.89 -34.83
C MET A 504 18.27 3.03 -36.10
#